data_1e49db445c0b423bd962781efe2fa4b6
#
_entry.id   1e49db445c0b423bd962781efe2fa4b6
#
_cell.length_a   1.000
_cell.length_b   1.000
_cell.length_c   1.000
_cell.angle_alpha   90.00
_cell.angle_beta   90.00
_cell.angle_gamma   90.00
#
_symmetry.space_group_name_H-M   'P 1'
#
loop_
_entity.id
_entity.type
_entity.pdbx_description
1 polymer ?
#
loop_
_entity_poly.entity_id
_entity_poly.type
_entity_poly.pdbx_seq_one_letter_code
_entity_poly.pdbx_strand_id
1 'polypeptide(L)'
;MATVLPGLSASGVTVETDVAIIGAGPVGLFAVFECGMLRMRSVVIDALDAIGGQCTALYPEKPIFDIPAHPAIDGAALVQRLEEQAAPFSPLYLLGRRVEGLRQIDDEYELTTSAGDRVRAKAVVIAAGAGAFGPNRPPLAGLPGYEASGAVRYLVARREDFRGKRVVIAGGGDSAVDWALSLKEIAAKVTVVHRRAKFRAAPESAARLDEAAARGEVEMAIPYQLHGLEGDGTRLTGVVLATLKGEEKTVPADHLLAFFGLSMELGPIADWGLGLHHSHVTVAPATCETSLPGVHAIGDIATYPGKLKLILQGFSEAAMAAHAIHPRVFPGEALHFEYSTTKGVPGG
;
A
#
# COMPACT_ATOMS: atom_id res chain seq x y z
N MET A 1 19.42 2.96 15.00
CA MET A 1 18.66 1.70 15.25
C MET A 1 17.28 2.11 15.72
N ALA A 2 16.25 1.84 14.92
CA ALA A 2 14.86 2.09 15.32
C ALA A 2 14.57 1.24 16.58
N THR A 3 14.01 1.86 17.63
CA THR A 3 13.62 1.15 18.83
C THR A 3 12.34 0.37 18.54
N VAL A 4 12.49 -0.80 17.95
CA VAL A 4 11.43 -1.81 17.94
C VAL A 4 11.46 -2.47 19.31
N LEU A 5 10.38 -2.36 20.08
CA LEU A 5 10.26 -3.09 21.34
C LEU A 5 9.77 -4.51 21.03
N PRO A 6 10.66 -5.54 21.00
CA PRO A 6 10.23 -6.92 20.83
C PRO A 6 9.67 -7.42 22.16
N GLY A 7 8.46 -7.99 22.11
CA GLY A 7 7.98 -8.86 23.18
C GLY A 7 7.56 -8.17 24.48
N LEU A 8 6.75 -7.12 24.43
CA LEU A 8 6.02 -6.67 25.62
C LEU A 8 4.86 -7.63 25.89
N SER A 9 4.86 -8.14 27.15
CA SER A 9 3.86 -9.00 27.75
C SER A 9 2.42 -8.51 27.52
N ALA A 10 1.45 -9.36 27.78
CA ALA A 10 0.00 -9.22 27.59
C ALA A 10 -0.71 -8.01 28.26
N SER A 11 0.02 -7.01 28.73
CA SER A 11 -0.52 -5.72 29.19
C SER A 11 -0.09 -4.64 28.21
N GLY A 12 -1.08 -3.97 27.59
CA GLY A 12 -0.85 -2.86 26.67
C GLY A 12 0.03 -1.76 27.25
N VAL A 13 0.80 -1.08 26.40
CA VAL A 13 1.63 0.07 26.78
C VAL A 13 0.81 1.36 26.76
N THR A 14 1.17 2.30 27.63
CA THR A 14 0.66 3.67 27.57
C THR A 14 1.80 4.59 27.13
N VAL A 15 1.59 5.35 26.05
CA VAL A 15 2.58 6.23 25.43
C VAL A 15 1.98 7.60 25.18
N GLU A 16 2.75 8.67 25.44
CA GLU A 16 2.42 10.03 25.05
C GLU A 16 3.37 10.54 23.96
N THR A 17 2.81 11.22 22.98
CA THR A 17 3.56 11.75 21.84
C THR A 17 2.94 13.06 21.33
N ASP A 18 3.63 13.74 20.43
CA ASP A 18 3.04 14.93 19.77
C ASP A 18 2.12 14.50 18.62
N VAL A 19 2.52 13.49 17.82
CA VAL A 19 1.76 13.00 16.67
C VAL A 19 1.68 11.47 16.68
N ALA A 20 0.48 10.91 16.63
CA ALA A 20 0.26 9.49 16.35
C ALA A 20 0.05 9.28 14.86
N ILE A 21 0.86 8.43 14.23
CA ILE A 21 0.78 8.10 12.81
C ILE A 21 0.26 6.68 12.67
N ILE A 22 -0.88 6.50 11.98
CA ILE A 22 -1.50 5.20 11.74
C ILE A 22 -1.12 4.73 10.34
N GLY A 23 -0.24 3.74 10.28
CA GLY A 23 0.30 3.17 9.05
C GLY A 23 1.80 3.45 8.88
N ALA A 24 2.60 2.38 8.80
CA ALA A 24 4.04 2.40 8.57
C ALA A 24 4.41 2.17 7.09
N GLY A 25 3.50 2.49 6.16
CA GLY A 25 3.78 2.48 4.72
C GLY A 25 4.67 3.66 4.30
N PRO A 26 5.03 3.76 3.01
CA PRO A 26 5.93 4.82 2.51
C PRO A 26 5.52 6.23 2.94
N VAL A 27 4.23 6.54 2.87
CA VAL A 27 3.70 7.87 3.22
C VAL A 27 3.76 8.12 4.73
N GLY A 28 3.49 7.11 5.55
CA GLY A 28 3.61 7.21 7.01
C GLY A 28 5.06 7.39 7.47
N LEU A 29 6.01 6.69 6.84
CA LEU A 29 7.44 6.87 7.10
C LEU A 29 7.92 8.28 6.74
N PHE A 30 7.46 8.81 5.60
CA PHE A 30 7.79 10.18 5.22
C PHE A 30 7.12 11.21 6.14
N ALA A 31 5.91 10.92 6.66
CA ALA A 31 5.29 11.77 7.68
C ALA A 31 6.10 11.83 8.99
N VAL A 32 6.78 10.73 9.38
CA VAL A 32 7.74 10.76 10.50
C VAL A 32 8.87 11.75 10.23
N PHE A 33 9.45 11.71 9.04
CA PHE A 33 10.51 12.64 8.64
C PHE A 33 10.02 14.10 8.71
N GLU A 34 8.88 14.42 8.12
CA GLU A 34 8.34 15.78 8.12
C GLU A 34 7.98 16.28 9.52
N CYS A 35 7.35 15.45 10.35
CA CYS A 35 7.09 15.77 11.76
C CYS A 35 8.41 16.02 12.51
N GLY A 36 9.41 15.18 12.31
CA GLY A 36 10.70 15.29 12.97
C GLY A 36 11.46 16.56 12.58
N MET A 37 11.43 16.94 11.30
CA MET A 37 12.01 18.22 10.83
C MET A 37 11.37 19.44 11.50
N LEU A 38 10.11 19.32 11.92
CA LEU A 38 9.36 20.31 12.68
C LEU A 38 9.42 20.08 14.20
N ARG A 39 10.34 19.23 14.69
CA ARG A 39 10.59 18.93 16.11
C ARG A 39 9.43 18.26 16.83
N MET A 40 8.49 17.67 16.11
CA MET A 40 7.37 16.89 16.67
C MET A 40 7.77 15.43 16.80
N ARG A 41 7.58 14.84 17.98
CA ARG A 41 7.81 13.43 18.24
C ARG A 41 6.68 12.59 17.67
N SER A 42 7.00 11.43 17.12
CA SER A 42 6.02 10.54 16.49
C SER A 42 6.00 9.14 17.09
N VAL A 43 4.80 8.59 17.22
CA VAL A 43 4.55 7.16 17.43
C VAL A 43 3.87 6.63 16.18
N VAL A 44 4.41 5.57 15.58
CA VAL A 44 3.85 4.92 14.39
C VAL A 44 3.18 3.61 14.79
N ILE A 45 1.93 3.42 14.42
CA ILE A 45 1.13 2.24 14.76
C ILE A 45 0.75 1.55 13.46
N ASP A 46 1.07 0.26 13.30
CA ASP A 46 0.69 -0.51 12.12
C ASP A 46 0.12 -1.89 12.51
N ALA A 47 -0.91 -2.30 11.78
CA ALA A 47 -1.52 -3.62 11.93
C ALA A 47 -0.62 -4.75 11.43
N LEU A 48 0.29 -4.47 10.49
CA LEU A 48 1.32 -5.39 10.03
C LEU A 48 2.46 -5.49 11.05
N ASP A 49 3.12 -6.63 11.08
CA ASP A 49 4.27 -6.91 11.95
C ASP A 49 5.60 -6.37 11.40
N ALA A 50 5.56 -5.77 10.21
CA ALA A 50 6.70 -5.20 9.52
C ALA A 50 6.39 -3.81 8.94
N ILE A 51 7.43 -2.97 8.85
CA ILE A 51 7.40 -1.66 8.21
C ILE A 51 7.28 -1.81 6.68
N GLY A 52 6.61 -0.86 6.03
CA GLY A 52 6.53 -0.70 4.58
C GLY A 52 5.14 -0.88 3.98
N GLY A 53 4.16 -1.34 4.76
CA GLY A 53 2.78 -1.46 4.30
C GLY A 53 2.66 -2.34 3.05
N GLN A 54 1.91 -1.89 2.05
CA GLN A 54 1.70 -2.64 0.80
C GLN A 54 3.00 -2.87 0.01
N CYS A 55 3.96 -1.93 0.03
CA CYS A 55 5.21 -2.06 -0.69
C CYS A 55 6.02 -3.27 -0.24
N THR A 56 6.07 -3.53 1.07
CA THR A 56 6.76 -4.70 1.61
C THR A 56 5.88 -5.96 1.56
N ALA A 57 4.59 -5.82 1.91
CA ALA A 57 3.70 -6.98 2.04
C ALA A 57 3.26 -7.57 0.70
N LEU A 58 3.09 -6.76 -0.36
CA LEU A 58 2.47 -7.20 -1.61
C LEU A 58 3.42 -7.22 -2.81
N TYR A 59 4.38 -6.29 -2.89
CA TYR A 59 5.22 -6.13 -4.09
C TYR A 59 6.63 -5.61 -3.79
N PRO A 60 7.39 -6.31 -2.91
CA PRO A 60 8.73 -5.87 -2.50
C PRO A 60 9.73 -5.74 -3.66
N GLU A 61 9.62 -6.61 -4.66
CA GLU A 61 10.49 -6.64 -5.86
C GLU A 61 9.88 -5.95 -7.08
N LYS A 62 8.73 -5.26 -6.91
CA LYS A 62 8.12 -4.53 -8.03
C LYS A 62 8.84 -3.20 -8.24
N PRO A 63 9.34 -2.92 -9.46
CA PRO A 63 9.91 -1.62 -9.76
C PRO A 63 8.82 -0.54 -9.78
N ILE A 64 9.11 0.59 -9.15
CA ILE A 64 8.29 1.81 -9.10
C ILE A 64 9.06 2.88 -9.88
N PHE A 65 8.40 3.51 -10.84
CA PHE A 65 9.03 4.43 -11.80
C PHE A 65 8.70 5.91 -11.55
N ASP A 66 7.73 6.19 -10.68
CA ASP A 66 7.20 7.53 -10.42
C ASP A 66 7.66 8.12 -9.08
N ILE A 67 8.80 7.66 -8.58
CA ILE A 67 9.51 8.27 -7.45
C ILE A 67 10.56 9.24 -7.98
N PRO A 68 10.48 10.53 -7.66
CA PRO A 68 11.45 11.53 -8.11
C PRO A 68 12.90 11.13 -7.80
N ALA A 69 13.83 11.45 -8.70
CA ALA A 69 15.24 11.14 -8.63
C ALA A 69 15.62 9.64 -8.75
N HIS A 70 14.65 8.75 -8.87
CA HIS A 70 14.89 7.33 -9.13
C HIS A 70 14.28 6.94 -10.49
N PRO A 71 15.10 6.57 -11.49
CA PRO A 71 14.60 6.03 -12.76
C PRO A 71 13.74 4.78 -12.57
N ALA A 72 14.10 3.96 -11.58
CA ALA A 72 13.31 2.86 -11.04
C ALA A 72 13.82 2.54 -9.64
N ILE A 73 12.93 2.15 -8.73
CA ILE A 73 13.27 1.69 -7.39
C ILE A 73 12.30 0.58 -6.98
N ASP A 74 12.81 -0.52 -6.42
CA ASP A 74 11.96 -1.59 -5.93
C ASP A 74 11.21 -1.18 -4.66
N GLY A 75 10.01 -1.74 -4.45
CA GLY A 75 9.17 -1.41 -3.30
C GLY A 75 9.89 -1.57 -1.96
N ALA A 76 10.65 -2.66 -1.77
CA ALA A 76 11.44 -2.88 -0.56
C ALA A 76 12.59 -1.87 -0.41
N ALA A 77 13.29 -1.54 -1.50
CA ALA A 77 14.37 -0.56 -1.49
C ALA A 77 13.85 0.85 -1.16
N LEU A 78 12.68 1.24 -1.69
CA LEU A 78 12.04 2.50 -1.34
C LEU A 78 11.73 2.59 0.16
N VAL A 79 11.15 1.52 0.73
CA VAL A 79 10.82 1.45 2.16
C VAL A 79 12.10 1.58 3.01
N GLN A 80 13.16 0.86 2.65
CA GLN A 80 14.44 0.95 3.36
C GLN A 80 14.97 2.39 3.36
N ARG A 81 14.94 3.09 2.22
CA ARG A 81 15.41 4.48 2.14
C ARG A 81 14.58 5.45 2.98
N LEU A 82 13.27 5.24 3.03
CA LEU A 82 12.38 6.05 3.86
C LEU A 82 12.57 5.76 5.36
N GLU A 83 12.85 4.52 5.74
CA GLU A 83 13.20 4.16 7.11
C GLU A 83 14.54 4.80 7.52
N GLU A 84 15.56 4.75 6.66
CA GLU A 84 16.84 5.44 6.87
C GLU A 84 16.62 6.96 7.03
N GLN A 85 15.72 7.57 6.26
CA GLN A 85 15.38 8.99 6.34
C GLN A 85 14.62 9.36 7.61
N ALA A 86 13.75 8.48 8.13
CA ALA A 86 13.00 8.68 9.36
C ALA A 86 13.83 8.40 10.64
N ALA A 87 14.85 7.55 10.55
CA ALA A 87 15.62 7.05 11.69
C ALA A 87 16.25 8.12 12.60
N PRO A 88 16.78 9.27 12.10
CA PRO A 88 17.33 10.33 12.94
C PRO A 88 16.34 10.91 13.96
N PHE A 89 15.05 10.79 13.72
CA PHE A 89 13.98 11.30 14.59
C PHE A 89 13.49 10.28 15.63
N SER A 90 14.08 9.08 15.63
CA SER A 90 13.85 8.02 16.61
C SER A 90 12.36 7.73 16.90
N PRO A 91 11.52 7.50 15.88
CA PRO A 91 10.11 7.20 16.09
C PRO A 91 9.95 5.90 16.85
N LEU A 92 8.91 5.81 17.70
CA LEU A 92 8.51 4.54 18.31
C LEU A 92 7.55 3.82 17.36
N TYR A 93 7.87 2.58 17.01
CA TYR A 93 7.01 1.72 16.21
C TYR A 93 6.25 0.71 17.07
N LEU A 94 4.93 0.71 16.97
CA LEU A 94 4.01 -0.29 17.52
C LEU A 94 3.47 -1.15 16.37
N LEU A 95 4.22 -2.18 15.98
CA LEU A 95 3.89 -3.08 14.88
C LEU A 95 3.05 -4.27 15.37
N GLY A 96 2.26 -4.88 14.46
CA GLY A 96 1.28 -5.92 14.79
C GLY A 96 0.15 -5.39 15.67
N ARG A 97 -0.16 -4.09 15.60
CA ARG A 97 -1.12 -3.36 16.44
C ARG A 97 -2.15 -2.64 15.57
N ARG A 98 -3.35 -3.18 15.44
CA ARG A 98 -4.44 -2.47 14.76
C ARG A 98 -5.04 -1.41 15.70
N VAL A 99 -5.16 -0.17 15.24
CA VAL A 99 -5.89 0.85 15.98
C VAL A 99 -7.39 0.55 15.89
N GLU A 100 -8.04 0.38 17.03
CA GLU A 100 -9.45 0.01 17.12
C GLU A 100 -10.33 1.18 17.55
N GLY A 101 -9.79 2.11 18.33
CA GLY A 101 -10.53 3.26 18.82
C GLY A 101 -9.77 4.56 18.69
N LEU A 102 -10.50 5.63 18.44
CA LEU A 102 -10.05 7.01 18.48
C LEU A 102 -11.04 7.80 19.34
N ARG A 103 -10.56 8.41 20.40
CA ARG A 103 -11.38 9.22 21.31
C ARG A 103 -10.70 10.55 21.59
N GLN A 104 -11.42 11.64 21.45
CA GLN A 104 -10.95 12.94 21.88
C GLN A 104 -11.04 13.05 23.41
N ILE A 105 -9.97 13.54 24.03
CA ILE A 105 -9.86 13.85 25.47
C ILE A 105 -9.29 15.25 25.57
N ASP A 106 -10.12 16.20 25.99
CA ASP A 106 -9.80 17.63 25.98
C ASP A 106 -9.34 18.07 24.56
N ASP A 107 -8.12 18.61 24.44
CA ASP A 107 -7.52 19.03 23.19
C ASP A 107 -6.64 17.95 22.52
N GLU A 108 -6.60 16.73 23.06
CA GLU A 108 -5.79 15.62 22.60
C GLU A 108 -6.64 14.44 22.14
N TYR A 109 -5.99 13.42 21.59
CA TYR A 109 -6.61 12.17 21.17
C TYR A 109 -5.99 10.99 21.89
N GLU A 110 -6.82 10.05 22.32
CA GLU A 110 -6.41 8.74 22.80
C GLU A 110 -6.76 7.70 21.74
N LEU A 111 -5.75 6.95 21.29
CA LEU A 111 -5.89 5.80 20.41
C LEU A 111 -5.75 4.52 21.25
N THR A 112 -6.62 3.54 20.97
CA THR A 112 -6.53 2.21 21.55
C THR A 112 -6.23 1.18 20.48
N THR A 113 -5.41 0.17 20.80
CA THR A 113 -5.02 -0.87 19.84
C THR A 113 -5.61 -2.23 20.20
N SER A 114 -5.57 -3.16 19.23
CA SER A 114 -5.97 -4.57 19.39
C SER A 114 -5.20 -5.33 20.47
N ALA A 115 -4.05 -4.82 20.90
CA ALA A 115 -3.25 -5.39 21.97
C ALA A 115 -3.46 -4.67 23.34
N GLY A 116 -4.41 -3.71 23.38
CA GLY A 116 -4.71 -2.94 24.57
C GLY A 116 -3.76 -1.77 24.84
N ASP A 117 -2.92 -1.39 23.88
CA ASP A 117 -2.10 -0.19 24.01
C ASP A 117 -2.96 1.07 24.00
N ARG A 118 -2.49 2.11 24.68
CA ARG A 118 -3.06 3.45 24.69
C ARG A 118 -2.01 4.45 24.26
N VAL A 119 -2.29 5.18 23.18
CA VAL A 119 -1.42 6.24 22.67
C VAL A 119 -2.16 7.56 22.78
N ARG A 120 -1.61 8.48 23.55
CA ARG A 120 -2.14 9.83 23.70
C ARG A 120 -1.32 10.78 22.83
N ALA A 121 -1.98 11.56 22.00
CA ALA A 121 -1.34 12.44 21.04
C ALA A 121 -2.11 13.76 20.85
N LYS A 122 -1.38 14.86 20.61
CA LYS A 122 -1.96 16.17 20.30
C LYS A 122 -2.60 16.19 18.90
N ALA A 123 -2.05 15.39 17.97
CA ALA A 123 -2.61 15.25 16.64
C ALA A 123 -2.47 13.80 16.14
N VAL A 124 -3.30 13.44 15.14
CA VAL A 124 -3.32 12.12 14.51
C VAL A 124 -3.17 12.24 13.00
N VAL A 125 -2.31 11.41 12.42
CA VAL A 125 -2.16 11.28 10.98
C VAL A 125 -2.56 9.87 10.56
N ILE A 126 -3.62 9.74 9.76
CA ILE A 126 -4.09 8.48 9.21
C ILE A 126 -3.41 8.26 7.84
N ALA A 127 -2.40 7.40 7.81
CA ALA A 127 -1.63 7.01 6.63
C ALA A 127 -1.84 5.51 6.30
N ALA A 128 -3.05 4.99 6.58
CA ALA A 128 -3.38 3.58 6.55
C ALA A 128 -3.57 2.99 5.13
N GLY A 129 -3.22 3.73 4.07
CA GLY A 129 -3.26 3.26 2.69
C GLY A 129 -4.66 2.79 2.28
N ALA A 130 -4.81 1.52 1.93
CA ALA A 130 -6.10 0.91 1.59
C ALA A 130 -6.88 0.42 2.83
N GLY A 131 -6.44 0.74 4.06
CA GLY A 131 -7.00 0.15 5.27
C GLY A 131 -6.61 -1.33 5.41
N ALA A 132 -7.48 -2.14 5.99
CA ALA A 132 -7.35 -3.59 5.87
C ALA A 132 -7.57 -3.96 4.40
N PHE A 133 -6.60 -4.63 3.80
CA PHE A 133 -6.68 -4.99 2.39
C PHE A 133 -6.65 -6.51 2.22
N GLY A 134 -7.46 -6.97 1.29
CA GLY A 134 -7.43 -8.34 0.79
C GLY A 134 -7.59 -8.33 -0.73
N PRO A 135 -7.14 -9.40 -1.42
CA PRO A 135 -7.34 -9.49 -2.86
C PRO A 135 -8.82 -9.67 -3.20
N ASN A 136 -9.28 -9.01 -4.26
CA ASN A 136 -10.56 -9.36 -4.88
C ASN A 136 -10.45 -10.75 -5.50
N ARG A 137 -11.04 -11.73 -4.83
CA ARG A 137 -10.95 -13.15 -5.23
C ARG A 137 -11.91 -13.45 -6.38
N PRO A 138 -11.45 -14.12 -7.45
CA PRO A 138 -12.35 -14.58 -8.51
C PRO A 138 -13.26 -15.68 -8.00
N PRO A 139 -14.53 -15.74 -8.42
CA PRO A 139 -15.47 -16.77 -8.02
C PRO A 139 -15.23 -18.09 -8.77
N LEU A 140 -14.10 -18.76 -8.50
CA LEU A 140 -13.70 -20.01 -9.15
C LEU A 140 -13.90 -21.19 -8.21
N ALA A 141 -14.41 -22.30 -8.74
CA ALA A 141 -14.54 -23.54 -8.01
C ALA A 141 -13.16 -24.10 -7.62
N GLY A 142 -13.02 -24.63 -6.40
CA GLY A 142 -11.79 -25.23 -5.89
C GLY A 142 -10.66 -24.22 -5.56
N LEU A 143 -10.90 -22.93 -5.70
CA LEU A 143 -9.93 -21.85 -5.49
C LEU A 143 -9.13 -21.97 -4.19
N PRO A 144 -9.73 -22.25 -3.00
CA PRO A 144 -9.00 -22.31 -1.73
C PRO A 144 -7.83 -23.29 -1.71
N GLY A 145 -7.95 -24.44 -2.37
CA GLY A 145 -6.86 -25.44 -2.44
C GLY A 145 -5.67 -24.92 -3.24
N TYR A 146 -5.92 -24.29 -4.38
CA TYR A 146 -4.89 -23.69 -5.21
C TYR A 146 -4.25 -22.43 -4.58
N GLU A 147 -4.99 -21.70 -3.76
CA GLU A 147 -4.44 -20.60 -2.94
C GLU A 147 -3.50 -21.15 -1.87
N ALA A 148 -3.93 -22.17 -1.13
CA ALA A 148 -3.14 -22.78 -0.06
C ALA A 148 -1.83 -23.38 -0.58
N SER A 149 -1.83 -23.93 -1.80
CA SER A 149 -0.62 -24.46 -2.45
C SER A 149 0.26 -23.38 -3.07
N GLY A 150 -0.22 -22.14 -3.21
CA GLY A 150 0.46 -21.08 -3.93
C GLY A 150 0.43 -21.19 -5.46
N ALA A 151 -0.42 -22.07 -6.03
CA ALA A 151 -0.65 -22.14 -7.46
C ALA A 151 -1.48 -20.93 -7.97
N VAL A 152 -2.40 -20.42 -7.15
CA VAL A 152 -3.09 -19.15 -7.37
C VAL A 152 -2.58 -18.14 -6.39
N ARG A 153 -2.11 -16.98 -6.90
CA ARG A 153 -1.58 -15.89 -6.11
C ARG A 153 -2.16 -14.54 -6.55
N TYR A 154 -2.17 -13.60 -5.64
CA TYR A 154 -2.66 -12.22 -5.85
C TYR A 154 -1.54 -11.19 -5.77
N LEU A 155 -0.33 -11.65 -5.48
CA LEU A 155 0.88 -10.87 -5.34
C LEU A 155 2.09 -11.68 -5.84
N VAL A 156 3.16 -10.99 -6.14
CA VAL A 156 4.46 -11.60 -6.45
C VAL A 156 5.44 -11.14 -5.37
N ALA A 157 5.70 -12.01 -4.41
CA ALA A 157 6.67 -11.76 -3.36
C ALA A 157 8.11 -11.93 -3.87
N ARG A 158 8.34 -12.95 -4.70
CA ARG A 158 9.63 -13.24 -5.33
C ARG A 158 9.43 -13.57 -6.80
N ARG A 159 10.07 -12.81 -7.66
CA ARG A 159 10.05 -13.00 -9.12
C ARG A 159 10.56 -14.38 -9.53
N GLU A 160 11.60 -14.85 -8.85
CA GLU A 160 12.27 -16.13 -9.16
C GLU A 160 11.38 -17.37 -8.98
N ASP A 161 10.31 -17.30 -8.21
CA ASP A 161 9.36 -18.41 -8.03
C ASP A 161 8.71 -18.83 -9.37
N PHE A 162 8.71 -17.95 -10.36
CA PHE A 162 8.08 -18.14 -11.67
C PHE A 162 9.07 -18.52 -12.77
N ARG A 163 10.36 -18.70 -12.46
CA ARG A 163 11.36 -19.08 -13.45
C ARG A 163 11.03 -20.43 -14.10
N GLY A 164 10.95 -20.43 -15.43
CA GLY A 164 10.63 -21.62 -16.22
C GLY A 164 9.19 -22.13 -16.06
N LYS A 165 8.28 -21.34 -15.47
CA LYS A 165 6.86 -21.68 -15.27
C LYS A 165 5.98 -21.09 -16.37
N ARG A 166 4.84 -21.74 -16.59
CA ARG A 166 3.74 -21.20 -17.41
C ARG A 166 2.85 -20.38 -16.48
N VAL A 167 2.78 -19.09 -16.72
CA VAL A 167 2.08 -18.14 -15.85
C VAL A 167 0.91 -17.52 -16.60
N VAL A 168 -0.29 -17.65 -16.06
CA VAL A 168 -1.46 -16.90 -16.50
C VAL A 168 -1.64 -15.70 -15.60
N ILE A 169 -1.72 -14.50 -16.19
CA ILE A 169 -1.93 -13.23 -15.47
C ILE A 169 -3.31 -12.69 -15.85
N ALA A 170 -4.21 -12.62 -14.87
CA ALA A 170 -5.56 -12.11 -15.08
C ALA A 170 -5.71 -10.71 -14.49
N GLY A 171 -5.97 -9.73 -15.34
CA GLY A 171 -6.13 -8.33 -14.93
C GLY A 171 -5.95 -7.36 -16.09
N GLY A 172 -6.16 -6.08 -15.84
CA GLY A 172 -6.01 -5.04 -16.88
C GLY A 172 -5.55 -3.68 -16.32
N GLY A 173 -5.05 -3.66 -15.09
CA GLY A 173 -4.41 -2.50 -14.46
C GLY A 173 -2.88 -2.63 -14.48
N ASP A 174 -2.20 -1.64 -13.88
CA ASP A 174 -0.74 -1.55 -13.85
C ASP A 174 -0.08 -2.83 -13.33
N SER A 175 -0.58 -3.42 -12.24
CA SER A 175 0.02 -4.64 -11.69
C SER A 175 0.04 -5.80 -12.68
N ALA A 176 -1.02 -6.00 -13.47
CA ALA A 176 -1.07 -7.07 -14.46
C ALA A 176 -0.07 -6.83 -15.59
N VAL A 177 0.01 -5.60 -16.07
CA VAL A 177 0.90 -5.21 -17.17
C VAL A 177 2.37 -5.25 -16.73
N ASP A 178 2.69 -4.65 -15.60
CA ASP A 178 4.07 -4.60 -15.08
C ASP A 178 4.62 -6.00 -14.81
N TRP A 179 3.83 -6.87 -14.18
CA TRP A 179 4.25 -8.24 -13.92
C TRP A 179 4.34 -9.09 -15.20
N ALA A 180 3.48 -8.85 -16.19
CA ALA A 180 3.62 -9.51 -17.49
C ALA A 180 4.95 -9.15 -18.17
N LEU A 181 5.29 -7.86 -18.18
CA LEU A 181 6.56 -7.36 -18.73
C LEU A 181 7.78 -7.84 -17.96
N SER A 182 7.68 -7.97 -16.63
CA SER A 182 8.76 -8.47 -15.80
C SER A 182 8.94 -9.98 -15.94
N LEU A 183 7.86 -10.76 -15.88
CA LEU A 183 7.93 -12.23 -15.86
C LEU A 183 8.23 -12.84 -17.22
N LYS A 184 7.93 -12.16 -18.34
CA LYS A 184 8.26 -12.66 -19.70
C LYS A 184 9.75 -12.99 -19.89
N GLU A 185 10.63 -12.40 -19.08
CA GLU A 185 12.07 -12.60 -19.16
C GLU A 185 12.55 -13.91 -18.52
N ILE A 186 11.78 -14.45 -17.56
CA ILE A 186 12.19 -15.63 -16.77
C ILE A 186 11.22 -16.80 -16.85
N ALA A 187 9.95 -16.55 -17.09
CA ALA A 187 8.92 -17.58 -17.19
C ALA A 187 9.08 -18.35 -18.53
N ALA A 188 8.66 -19.61 -18.55
CA ALA A 188 8.60 -20.38 -19.80
C ALA A 188 7.53 -19.82 -20.76
N LYS A 189 6.43 -19.29 -20.21
CA LYS A 189 5.35 -18.66 -20.96
C LYS A 189 4.55 -17.74 -20.06
N VAL A 190 4.19 -16.57 -20.58
CA VAL A 190 3.26 -15.64 -19.95
C VAL A 190 2.03 -15.46 -20.83
N THR A 191 0.84 -15.68 -20.29
CA THR A 191 -0.44 -15.40 -20.96
C THR A 191 -1.22 -14.35 -20.16
N VAL A 192 -1.50 -13.21 -20.76
CA VAL A 192 -2.31 -12.15 -20.14
C VAL A 192 -3.77 -12.30 -20.53
N VAL A 193 -4.64 -12.38 -19.52
CA VAL A 193 -6.09 -12.51 -19.69
C VAL A 193 -6.77 -11.21 -19.31
N HIS A 194 -7.51 -10.63 -20.26
CA HIS A 194 -8.31 -9.44 -19.99
C HIS A 194 -9.63 -9.44 -20.76
N ARG A 195 -10.72 -9.05 -20.05
CA ARG A 195 -12.08 -9.07 -20.63
C ARG A 195 -12.39 -7.93 -21.60
N ARG A 196 -11.54 -6.89 -21.67
CA ARG A 196 -11.72 -5.71 -22.52
C ARG A 196 -10.49 -5.53 -23.40
N ALA A 197 -10.69 -4.96 -24.59
CA ALA A 197 -9.60 -4.67 -25.50
C ALA A 197 -8.62 -3.60 -24.96
N LYS A 198 -9.13 -2.67 -24.11
CA LYS A 198 -8.32 -1.57 -23.57
C LYS A 198 -7.90 -1.85 -22.12
N PHE A 199 -6.62 -1.79 -21.86
CA PHE A 199 -6.03 -1.80 -20.52
C PHE A 199 -6.28 -0.46 -19.79
N ARG A 200 -6.29 -0.51 -18.45
CA ARG A 200 -6.35 0.67 -17.56
C ARG A 200 -4.99 1.05 -17.01
N ALA A 201 -3.96 0.32 -17.39
CA ALA A 201 -2.57 0.60 -17.03
C ALA A 201 -2.08 1.89 -17.69
N ALA A 202 -0.93 2.41 -17.22
CA ALA A 202 -0.26 3.55 -17.80
C ALA A 202 -0.07 3.33 -19.33
N PRO A 203 -0.35 4.34 -20.16
CA PRO A 203 -0.32 4.19 -21.61
C PRO A 203 1.01 3.63 -22.15
N GLU A 204 2.14 4.06 -21.59
CA GLU A 204 3.46 3.59 -21.98
C GLU A 204 3.64 2.09 -21.64
N SER A 205 3.25 1.66 -20.44
CA SER A 205 3.32 0.24 -20.05
C SER A 205 2.41 -0.63 -20.92
N ALA A 206 1.22 -0.15 -21.26
CA ALA A 206 0.30 -0.85 -22.14
C ALA A 206 0.88 -1.01 -23.56
N ALA A 207 1.49 0.06 -24.11
CA ALA A 207 2.15 0.01 -25.41
C ALA A 207 3.32 -1.01 -25.45
N ARG A 208 4.14 -1.04 -24.40
CA ARG A 208 5.22 -2.03 -24.26
C ARG A 208 4.71 -3.47 -24.19
N LEU A 209 3.53 -3.67 -23.54
CA LEU A 209 2.90 -4.99 -23.50
C LEU A 209 2.42 -5.42 -24.88
N ASP A 210 1.80 -4.51 -25.66
CA ASP A 210 1.35 -4.76 -27.03
C ASP A 210 2.55 -5.11 -27.95
N GLU A 211 3.67 -4.39 -27.81
CA GLU A 211 4.90 -4.71 -28.52
C GLU A 211 5.46 -6.08 -28.15
N ALA A 212 5.48 -6.44 -26.85
CA ALA A 212 5.91 -7.75 -26.40
C ALA A 212 5.02 -8.87 -26.95
N ALA A 213 3.71 -8.62 -27.02
CA ALA A 213 2.77 -9.55 -27.66
C ALA A 213 3.02 -9.69 -29.16
N ALA A 214 3.27 -8.60 -29.88
CA ALA A 214 3.61 -8.61 -31.30
C ALA A 214 4.90 -9.40 -31.58
N ARG A 215 5.86 -9.39 -30.65
CA ARG A 215 7.09 -10.19 -30.74
C ARG A 215 6.92 -11.65 -30.30
N GLY A 216 5.71 -12.04 -29.83
CA GLY A 216 5.45 -13.39 -29.32
C GLY A 216 6.06 -13.68 -27.93
N GLU A 217 6.53 -12.66 -27.20
CA GLU A 217 7.11 -12.78 -25.87
C GLU A 217 6.02 -12.96 -24.80
N VAL A 218 4.81 -12.50 -25.06
CA VAL A 218 3.62 -12.63 -24.22
C VAL A 218 2.43 -13.05 -25.09
N GLU A 219 1.63 -14.00 -24.62
CA GLU A 219 0.36 -14.35 -25.25
C GLU A 219 -0.79 -13.49 -24.69
N MET A 220 -1.63 -12.96 -25.58
CA MET A 220 -2.80 -12.18 -25.19
C MET A 220 -4.07 -13.00 -25.35
N ALA A 221 -4.80 -13.19 -24.26
CA ALA A 221 -6.14 -13.80 -24.24
C ALA A 221 -7.20 -12.70 -24.01
N ILE A 222 -7.60 -12.04 -25.08
CA ILE A 222 -8.58 -10.97 -25.12
C ILE A 222 -9.64 -11.30 -26.17
N PRO A 223 -10.94 -11.13 -25.92
CA PRO A 223 -11.61 -10.70 -24.70
C PRO A 223 -12.06 -11.90 -23.87
N TYR A 224 -11.21 -12.38 -23.00
CA TYR A 224 -11.51 -13.52 -22.13
C TYR A 224 -11.50 -13.12 -20.64
N GLN A 225 -12.22 -13.91 -19.83
CA GLN A 225 -12.22 -13.84 -18.38
C GLN A 225 -11.98 -15.23 -17.80
N LEU A 226 -11.59 -15.29 -16.53
CA LEU A 226 -11.43 -16.55 -15.81
C LEU A 226 -12.78 -17.25 -15.71
N HIS A 227 -12.83 -18.54 -15.97
CA HIS A 227 -14.02 -19.37 -15.89
C HIS A 227 -13.83 -20.60 -14.99
N GLY A 228 -12.64 -21.19 -14.97
CA GLY A 228 -12.34 -22.37 -14.15
C GLY A 228 -10.86 -22.62 -13.97
N LEU A 229 -10.55 -23.60 -13.15
CA LEU A 229 -9.20 -24.09 -12.87
C LEU A 229 -9.15 -25.60 -13.15
N GLU A 230 -8.10 -26.05 -13.82
CA GLU A 230 -7.82 -27.48 -14.07
C GLU A 230 -6.64 -27.93 -13.23
N GLY A 231 -6.73 -29.13 -12.66
CA GLY A 231 -5.71 -29.73 -11.81
C GLY A 231 -6.30 -30.64 -10.76
N ASP A 232 -5.51 -30.94 -9.72
CA ASP A 232 -5.90 -31.85 -8.64
C ASP A 232 -6.39 -31.16 -7.36
N GLY A 233 -6.59 -29.84 -7.42
CA GLY A 233 -6.99 -29.00 -6.27
C GLY A 233 -5.81 -28.37 -5.51
N THR A 234 -4.60 -28.83 -5.78
CA THR A 234 -3.35 -28.28 -5.23
C THR A 234 -2.37 -27.88 -6.33
N ARG A 235 -2.21 -28.72 -7.35
CA ARG A 235 -1.37 -28.47 -8.51
C ARG A 235 -2.24 -28.00 -9.67
N LEU A 236 -1.98 -26.77 -10.12
CA LEU A 236 -2.61 -26.21 -11.30
C LEU A 236 -1.97 -26.81 -12.57
N THR A 237 -2.77 -27.18 -13.55
CA THR A 237 -2.33 -27.65 -14.87
C THR A 237 -2.85 -26.79 -16.00
N GLY A 238 -3.96 -26.08 -15.78
CA GLY A 238 -4.58 -25.19 -16.75
C GLY A 238 -5.55 -24.20 -16.12
N VAL A 239 -5.82 -23.14 -16.86
CA VAL A 239 -6.84 -22.13 -16.55
C VAL A 239 -7.87 -22.14 -17.66
N VAL A 240 -9.13 -22.35 -17.32
CA VAL A 240 -10.25 -22.28 -18.26
C VAL A 240 -10.67 -20.82 -18.37
N LEU A 241 -10.71 -20.34 -19.60
CA LEU A 241 -11.09 -18.98 -19.97
C LEU A 241 -12.39 -19.03 -20.77
N ALA A 242 -13.27 -18.04 -20.57
CA ALA A 242 -14.48 -17.91 -21.36
C ALA A 242 -14.67 -16.46 -21.85
N THR A 243 -15.24 -16.32 -23.06
CA THR A 243 -15.76 -15.03 -23.54
C THR A 243 -17.17 -14.77 -22.96
N LEU A 244 -17.64 -13.54 -23.08
CA LEU A 244 -19.04 -13.21 -22.73
C LEU A 244 -20.09 -13.94 -23.60
N LYS A 245 -19.66 -14.49 -24.74
CA LYS A 245 -20.51 -15.28 -25.64
C LYS A 245 -20.50 -16.79 -25.30
N GLY A 246 -19.74 -17.19 -24.28
CA GLY A 246 -19.62 -18.58 -23.86
C GLY A 246 -18.59 -19.42 -24.65
N GLU A 247 -17.75 -18.79 -25.47
CA GLU A 247 -16.64 -19.51 -26.09
C GLU A 247 -15.58 -19.79 -25.04
N GLU A 248 -15.22 -21.06 -24.87
CA GLU A 248 -14.25 -21.50 -23.87
C GLU A 248 -12.93 -21.94 -24.51
N LYS A 249 -11.84 -21.73 -23.78
CA LYS A 249 -10.55 -22.33 -24.05
C LYS A 249 -9.76 -22.58 -22.77
N THR A 250 -8.97 -23.65 -22.74
CA THR A 250 -8.04 -23.90 -21.65
C THR A 250 -6.62 -23.44 -22.04
N VAL A 251 -5.98 -22.70 -21.13
CA VAL A 251 -4.59 -22.30 -21.25
C VAL A 251 -3.76 -23.11 -20.26
N PRO A 252 -2.75 -23.88 -20.69
CA PRO A 252 -1.85 -24.59 -19.79
C PRO A 252 -1.13 -23.62 -18.84
N ALA A 253 -1.20 -23.90 -17.52
CA ALA A 253 -0.63 -23.02 -16.51
C ALA A 253 -0.12 -23.81 -15.30
N ASP A 254 1.00 -23.35 -14.75
CA ASP A 254 1.53 -23.80 -13.46
C ASP A 254 1.12 -22.83 -12.35
N HIS A 255 0.93 -21.54 -12.69
CA HIS A 255 0.47 -20.50 -11.79
C HIS A 255 -0.57 -19.58 -12.44
N LEU A 256 -1.52 -19.13 -11.61
CA LEU A 256 -2.43 -18.04 -11.91
C LEU A 256 -2.13 -16.86 -11.00
N LEU A 257 -1.84 -15.70 -11.58
CA LEU A 257 -1.75 -14.41 -10.90
C LEU A 257 -3.02 -13.61 -11.17
N ALA A 258 -3.84 -13.39 -10.13
CA ALA A 258 -5.13 -12.72 -10.29
C ALA A 258 -5.07 -11.28 -9.75
N PHE A 259 -4.80 -10.30 -10.63
CA PHE A 259 -4.67 -8.88 -10.30
C PHE A 259 -6.00 -8.13 -10.53
N PHE A 260 -6.98 -8.38 -9.68
CA PHE A 260 -8.31 -7.74 -9.74
C PHE A 260 -8.45 -6.53 -8.81
N GLY A 261 -7.34 -6.06 -8.25
CA GLY A 261 -7.28 -5.02 -7.25
C GLY A 261 -7.50 -5.55 -5.84
N LEU A 262 -7.37 -4.65 -4.89
CA LEU A 262 -7.59 -4.92 -3.48
C LEU A 262 -8.98 -4.46 -3.07
N SER A 263 -9.65 -5.21 -2.20
CA SER A 263 -10.78 -4.67 -1.46
C SER A 263 -10.22 -3.74 -0.39
N MET A 264 -10.76 -2.53 -0.31
CA MET A 264 -10.44 -1.57 0.74
C MET A 264 -11.50 -1.69 1.83
N GLU A 265 -11.06 -1.96 3.05
CA GLU A 265 -11.91 -1.94 4.22
C GLU A 265 -11.29 -0.98 5.25
N LEU A 266 -12.03 0.09 5.56
CA LEU A 266 -11.58 1.06 6.57
C LEU A 266 -11.53 0.45 7.98
N GLY A 267 -12.26 -0.67 8.19
CA GLY A 267 -12.37 -1.28 9.51
C GLY A 267 -12.83 -0.27 10.55
N PRO A 268 -12.21 -0.25 11.74
CA PRO A 268 -12.63 0.67 12.82
C PRO A 268 -12.60 2.16 12.45
N ILE A 269 -11.78 2.55 11.46
CA ILE A 269 -11.69 3.96 11.00
C ILE A 269 -13.05 4.47 10.49
N ALA A 270 -13.89 3.58 9.96
CA ALA A 270 -15.23 3.95 9.48
C ALA A 270 -16.16 4.47 10.59
N ASP A 271 -15.91 4.08 11.84
CA ASP A 271 -16.76 4.37 12.99
C ASP A 271 -16.25 5.57 13.82
N TRP A 272 -15.16 6.23 13.41
CA TRP A 272 -14.57 7.34 14.17
C TRP A 272 -15.26 8.70 13.94
N GLY A 273 -16.36 8.73 13.17
CA GLY A 273 -17.09 9.97 12.90
C GLY A 273 -16.43 10.88 11.87
N LEU A 274 -15.49 10.34 11.08
CA LEU A 274 -14.84 11.06 9.98
C LEU A 274 -15.79 11.24 8.80
N GLY A 275 -15.61 12.33 8.05
CA GLY A 275 -16.25 12.48 6.76
C GLY A 275 -15.71 11.44 5.78
N LEU A 276 -16.61 10.63 5.19
CA LEU A 276 -16.23 9.58 4.24
C LEU A 276 -16.84 9.82 2.87
N HIS A 277 -16.08 9.47 1.83
CA HIS A 277 -16.59 9.34 0.47
C HIS A 277 -16.21 7.96 -0.07
N HIS A 278 -17.17 7.08 -0.25
CA HIS A 278 -16.95 5.65 -0.44
C HIS A 278 -16.07 5.09 0.69
N SER A 279 -14.98 4.40 0.37
CA SER A 279 -14.03 3.84 1.34
C SER A 279 -12.83 4.75 1.59
N HIS A 280 -12.98 6.08 1.54
CA HIS A 280 -11.89 7.05 1.73
C HIS A 280 -12.31 8.15 2.69
N VAL A 281 -11.35 8.65 3.44
CA VAL A 281 -11.52 9.80 4.35
C VAL A 281 -11.44 11.09 3.54
N THR A 282 -12.48 11.92 3.65
CA THR A 282 -12.49 13.26 3.01
C THR A 282 -11.64 14.22 3.81
N VAL A 283 -10.80 15.00 3.13
CA VAL A 283 -9.91 15.97 3.76
C VAL A 283 -9.93 17.32 3.05
N ALA A 284 -9.56 18.37 3.77
CA ALA A 284 -9.26 19.66 3.21
C ALA A 284 -7.98 19.58 2.36
N PRO A 285 -7.99 19.94 1.06
CA PRO A 285 -6.84 19.76 0.18
C PRO A 285 -5.58 20.50 0.62
N ALA A 286 -5.73 21.63 1.33
CA ALA A 286 -4.61 22.48 1.73
C ALA A 286 -3.87 21.99 2.99
N THR A 287 -4.54 21.22 3.85
CA THR A 287 -4.02 20.83 5.18
C THR A 287 -4.08 19.31 5.40
N CYS A 288 -4.75 18.58 4.53
CA CYS A 288 -5.10 17.17 4.72
C CYS A 288 -5.89 16.91 6.02
N GLU A 289 -6.49 17.94 6.64
CA GLU A 289 -7.30 17.81 7.85
C GLU A 289 -8.65 17.20 7.51
N THR A 290 -9.13 16.31 8.37
CA THR A 290 -10.42 15.64 8.26
C THR A 290 -11.55 16.51 8.83
N SER A 291 -12.73 15.95 9.02
CA SER A 291 -13.84 16.59 9.75
C SER A 291 -13.58 16.73 11.26
N LEU A 292 -12.58 16.05 11.83
CA LEU A 292 -12.17 16.15 13.22
C LEU A 292 -10.91 17.03 13.33
N PRO A 293 -10.95 18.15 14.08
CA PRO A 293 -9.81 19.05 14.23
C PRO A 293 -8.57 18.35 14.81
N GLY A 294 -7.42 18.50 14.16
CA GLY A 294 -6.17 17.83 14.56
C GLY A 294 -6.05 16.38 14.13
N VAL A 295 -7.04 15.85 13.39
CA VAL A 295 -6.95 14.54 12.72
C VAL A 295 -6.79 14.77 11.22
N HIS A 296 -5.70 14.25 10.67
CA HIS A 296 -5.34 14.38 9.25
C HIS A 296 -5.36 13.00 8.58
N ALA A 297 -5.63 12.96 7.27
CA ALA A 297 -5.49 11.72 6.50
C ALA A 297 -4.69 12.00 5.22
N ILE A 298 -3.74 11.11 4.91
CA ILE A 298 -2.76 11.24 3.82
C ILE A 298 -2.56 9.93 3.08
N GLY A 299 -2.08 10.00 1.86
CA GLY A 299 -1.89 8.83 1.00
C GLY A 299 -3.21 8.29 0.45
N ASP A 300 -3.24 7.01 0.13
CA ASP A 300 -4.37 6.40 -0.60
C ASP A 300 -5.69 6.37 0.17
N ILE A 301 -5.64 6.50 1.50
CA ILE A 301 -6.85 6.56 2.34
C ILE A 301 -7.56 7.90 2.23
N ALA A 302 -6.85 8.97 1.89
CA ALA A 302 -7.41 10.31 1.75
C ALA A 302 -8.08 10.53 0.40
N THR A 303 -9.11 11.37 0.37
CA THR A 303 -9.77 11.80 -0.87
C THR A 303 -10.18 13.28 -0.83
N TYR A 304 -10.00 13.94 -1.96
CA TYR A 304 -10.41 15.32 -2.24
C TYR A 304 -10.46 15.53 -3.76
N PRO A 305 -11.07 16.60 -4.30
CA PRO A 305 -11.08 16.87 -5.74
C PRO A 305 -9.67 16.97 -6.32
N GLY A 306 -9.36 16.18 -7.37
CA GLY A 306 -8.06 16.15 -8.02
C GLY A 306 -7.02 15.22 -7.36
N LYS A 307 -7.40 14.45 -6.34
CA LYS A 307 -6.52 13.47 -5.70
C LYS A 307 -6.03 12.41 -6.68
N LEU A 308 -4.71 12.22 -6.73
CA LEU A 308 -4.06 11.11 -7.41
C LEU A 308 -3.61 10.06 -6.39
N LYS A 309 -3.77 8.78 -6.74
CA LYS A 309 -3.30 7.64 -5.91
C LYS A 309 -1.87 7.30 -6.28
N LEU A 310 -0.94 8.18 -5.94
CA LEU A 310 0.49 8.03 -6.14
C LEU A 310 1.21 8.19 -4.81
N ILE A 311 2.29 7.45 -4.59
CA ILE A 311 3.16 7.59 -3.41
C ILE A 311 3.69 9.03 -3.35
N LEU A 312 4.09 9.59 -4.48
CA LEU A 312 4.53 10.98 -4.62
C LEU A 312 3.51 11.99 -4.07
N GLN A 313 2.22 11.80 -4.39
CA GLN A 313 1.17 12.67 -3.86
C GLN A 313 1.08 12.56 -2.34
N GLY A 314 1.19 11.34 -1.80
CA GLY A 314 1.22 11.09 -0.35
C GLY A 314 2.40 11.77 0.35
N PHE A 315 3.56 11.86 -0.27
CA PHE A 315 4.70 12.60 0.28
C PHE A 315 4.41 14.10 0.39
N SER A 316 3.82 14.71 -0.65
CA SER A 316 3.38 16.10 -0.58
C SER A 316 2.35 16.32 0.53
N GLU A 317 1.39 15.42 0.67
CA GLU A 317 0.37 15.47 1.72
C GLU A 317 0.97 15.33 3.13
N ALA A 318 2.00 14.51 3.31
CA ALA A 318 2.70 14.38 4.58
C ALA A 318 3.35 15.70 5.02
N ALA A 319 4.01 16.40 4.10
CA ALA A 319 4.57 17.73 4.36
C ALA A 319 3.48 18.73 4.73
N MET A 320 2.39 18.78 3.95
CA MET A 320 1.26 19.69 4.21
C MET A 320 0.61 19.42 5.56
N ALA A 321 0.36 18.16 5.92
CA ALA A 321 -0.21 17.78 7.20
C ALA A 321 0.71 18.13 8.37
N ALA A 322 2.01 17.86 8.29
CA ALA A 322 2.97 18.20 9.34
C ALA A 322 3.01 19.70 9.61
N HIS A 323 3.02 20.54 8.56
CA HIS A 323 2.95 21.99 8.70
C HIS A 323 1.63 22.48 9.31
N ALA A 324 0.50 21.87 8.94
CA ALA A 324 -0.81 22.19 9.51
C ALA A 324 -0.93 21.77 10.99
N ILE A 325 -0.26 20.70 11.39
CA ILE A 325 -0.25 20.17 12.77
C ILE A 325 0.61 21.05 13.69
N HIS A 326 1.70 21.62 13.21
CA HIS A 326 2.69 22.33 14.03
C HIS A 326 2.10 23.37 14.99
N PRO A 327 1.17 24.28 14.60
CA PRO A 327 0.58 25.25 15.55
C PRO A 327 -0.25 24.61 16.65
N ARG A 328 -0.76 23.41 16.44
CA ARG A 328 -1.49 22.65 17.46
C ARG A 328 -0.54 22.03 18.51
N VAL A 329 0.62 21.55 18.05
CA VAL A 329 1.65 20.96 18.92
C VAL A 329 2.38 22.03 19.72
N PHE A 330 2.68 23.17 19.09
CA PHE A 330 3.42 24.31 19.65
C PHE A 330 2.59 25.60 19.56
N PRO A 331 1.55 25.76 20.41
CA PRO A 331 0.72 26.95 20.39
C PRO A 331 1.53 28.22 20.67
N GLY A 332 1.38 29.21 19.82
CA GLY A 332 2.08 30.50 19.96
C GLY A 332 3.51 30.53 19.44
N GLU A 333 4.07 29.41 18.99
CA GLU A 333 5.35 29.40 18.28
C GLU A 333 5.14 29.69 16.80
N ALA A 334 5.75 30.76 16.29
CA ALA A 334 5.73 31.05 14.86
C ALA A 334 6.60 30.03 14.12
N LEU A 335 6.02 29.30 13.18
CA LEU A 335 6.79 28.44 12.27
C LEU A 335 7.50 29.34 11.25
N HIS A 336 8.80 29.55 11.42
CA HIS A 336 9.63 30.14 10.38
C HIS A 336 9.94 29.05 9.35
N PHE A 337 9.42 29.22 8.13
CA PHE A 337 9.75 28.29 7.05
C PHE A 337 11.27 28.38 6.78
N GLU A 338 11.97 27.30 7.00
CA GLU A 338 13.39 27.15 6.69
C GLU A 338 13.59 25.98 5.75
N TYR A 339 14.43 26.15 4.74
CA TYR A 339 14.79 25.05 3.87
C TYR A 339 15.67 24.04 4.62
N SER A 340 15.50 22.74 4.32
CA SER A 340 16.33 21.65 4.86
C SER A 340 17.83 21.86 4.60
N THR A 341 18.16 22.58 3.53
CA THR A 341 19.54 22.99 3.20
C THR A 341 20.16 23.97 4.20
N THR A 342 19.36 24.62 5.04
CA THR A 342 19.82 25.61 6.03
C THR A 342 20.21 24.96 7.35
N LYS A 343 19.44 23.99 7.83
CA LYS A 343 19.64 23.33 9.13
C LYS A 343 20.19 21.91 9.05
N GLY A 344 20.08 21.27 7.88
CA GLY A 344 20.39 19.85 7.73
C GLY A 344 19.40 18.95 8.48
N VAL A 345 19.77 17.67 8.61
CA VAL A 345 19.03 16.65 9.35
C VAL A 345 19.83 16.33 10.62
N PRO A 346 19.21 16.04 11.78
CA PRO A 346 19.94 15.62 12.98
C PRO A 346 20.83 14.41 12.68
N GLY A 347 22.13 14.50 12.99
CA GLY A 347 23.10 13.43 12.74
C GLY A 347 23.70 13.38 11.33
N GLY A 348 23.38 14.34 10.46
CA GLY A 348 23.96 14.52 9.11
C GLY A 348 25.16 15.45 9.09
#